data_a551abec280e36865354e203514e56a3
#
_entry.id   a551abec280e36865354e203514e56a3
#
_cell.length_a   1.000
_cell.length_b   1.000
_cell.length_c   1.000
_cell.angle_alpha   90.00
_cell.angle_beta   90.00
_cell.angle_gamma   90.00
#
_symmetry.space_group_name_H-M   'P 1'
#
loop_
_entity.id
_entity.type
_entity.pdbx_description
1 polymer ?
#
loop_
_entity_poly.entity_id
_entity_poly.type
_entity_poly.pdbx_seq_one_letter_code
_entity_poly.pdbx_strand_id
1 'polypeptide(L)'
;MSNIKEQGYARYDLMKDLNYEGIEHDFQEIHAYFDNLPEDTYAPNLNRYRRYDRAIILPIHVGVHFVKLYVENDNDKAFSSPDCLHQDGEPFTFAHLVERSNVIGGTNAIAIPNAAGSKPEDIDENDLIEVFEIEKPLESYGVYDPSVSHYVSPVEKGSENNIGVRSVILIDYQQTVVADVDE
;
A
#
# COMPACT_ATOMS: atom_id res chain seq x y z
N MET A 1 20.53 6.10 4.02
CA MET A 1 19.42 5.31 3.42
C MET A 1 19.53 3.90 3.96
N SER A 2 18.47 3.39 4.56
CA SER A 2 18.42 2.00 5.00
C SER A 2 18.49 1.09 3.78
N ASN A 3 19.25 -0.01 3.89
CA ASN A 3 19.30 -0.99 2.81
C ASN A 3 18.09 -1.92 2.90
N ILE A 4 17.07 -1.64 2.12
CA ILE A 4 15.79 -2.38 2.13
C ILE A 4 15.98 -3.89 1.92
N LYS A 5 16.99 -4.31 1.16
CA LYS A 5 17.30 -5.74 0.95
C LYS A 5 17.83 -6.43 2.20
N GLU A 6 18.58 -5.71 3.04
CA GLU A 6 19.13 -6.27 4.28
C GLU A 6 18.12 -6.27 5.41
N GLN A 7 17.26 -5.25 5.47
CA GLN A 7 16.25 -5.07 6.53
C GLN A 7 14.89 -5.66 6.18
N GLY A 8 14.65 -5.95 4.88
CA GLY A 8 13.37 -6.42 4.36
C GLY A 8 12.34 -5.31 4.13
N TYR A 9 12.48 -4.16 4.78
CA TYR A 9 11.58 -3.02 4.62
C TYR A 9 12.29 -1.69 4.86
N ALA A 10 11.65 -0.58 4.47
CA ALA A 10 12.10 0.77 4.78
C ALA A 10 10.93 1.74 4.82
N ARG A 11 11.06 2.81 5.61
CA ARG A 11 10.09 3.91 5.69
C ARG A 11 10.68 5.18 5.10
N TYR A 12 9.83 5.99 4.47
CA TYR A 12 10.21 7.22 3.76
C TYR A 12 9.25 8.36 4.10
N ASP A 13 9.74 9.58 4.01
CA ASP A 13 8.94 10.81 3.99
C ASP A 13 9.25 11.52 2.66
N LEU A 14 8.48 11.23 1.63
CA LEU A 14 8.78 11.73 0.29
C LEU A 14 8.62 13.24 0.17
N MET A 15 7.80 13.89 1.01
CA MET A 15 7.73 15.34 1.05
C MET A 15 9.07 15.97 1.46
N LYS A 16 9.81 15.32 2.37
CA LYS A 16 11.15 15.75 2.78
C LYS A 16 12.24 15.28 1.85
N ASP A 17 12.15 14.01 1.42
CA ASP A 17 13.22 13.34 0.69
C ASP A 17 13.34 13.87 -0.74
N LEU A 18 12.23 14.18 -1.39
CA LEU A 18 12.22 14.76 -2.75
C LEU A 18 12.44 16.28 -2.74
N ASN A 19 11.79 17.00 -1.86
CA ASN A 19 11.94 18.44 -1.57
C ASN A 19 12.28 19.32 -2.79
N TYR A 20 11.53 19.18 -3.90
CA TYR A 20 11.65 20.04 -5.08
C TYR A 20 10.56 21.13 -5.10
N GLU A 21 10.85 22.24 -5.80
CA GLU A 21 9.87 23.30 -6.02
C GLU A 21 8.69 22.76 -6.85
N GLY A 22 7.48 22.86 -6.33
CA GLY A 22 6.27 22.36 -7.00
C GLY A 22 5.73 21.02 -6.47
N ILE A 23 6.41 20.34 -5.55
CA ILE A 23 5.97 19.05 -5.01
C ILE A 23 4.55 19.12 -4.44
N GLU A 24 4.17 20.20 -3.79
CA GLU A 24 2.82 20.38 -3.25
C GLU A 24 1.78 20.50 -4.36
N HIS A 25 2.11 21.20 -5.45
CA HIS A 25 1.23 21.31 -6.62
C HIS A 25 1.03 19.95 -7.28
N ASP A 26 2.11 19.23 -7.56
CA ASP A 26 2.07 17.89 -8.16
C ASP A 26 1.30 16.90 -7.28
N PHE A 27 1.48 17.02 -5.97
CA PHE A 27 0.72 16.22 -5.02
C PHE A 27 -0.79 16.53 -5.07
N GLN A 28 -1.19 17.80 -5.18
CA GLN A 28 -2.60 18.18 -5.30
C GLN A 28 -3.22 17.65 -6.61
N GLU A 29 -2.47 17.66 -7.72
CA GLU A 29 -2.93 17.06 -8.97
C GLU A 29 -3.14 15.54 -8.81
N ILE A 30 -2.18 14.84 -8.20
CA ILE A 30 -2.31 13.40 -7.90
C ILE A 30 -3.53 13.14 -7.00
N HIS A 31 -3.71 13.93 -5.95
CA HIS A 31 -4.85 13.80 -5.02
C HIS A 31 -6.19 13.92 -5.77
N ALA A 32 -6.31 14.87 -6.69
CA ALA A 32 -7.53 15.08 -7.46
C ALA A 32 -7.93 13.88 -8.35
N TYR A 33 -6.98 13.02 -8.76
CA TYR A 33 -7.30 11.80 -9.49
C TYR A 33 -8.12 10.82 -8.67
N PHE A 34 -7.93 10.77 -7.36
CA PHE A 34 -8.65 9.85 -6.48
C PHE A 34 -10.15 10.15 -6.38
N ASP A 35 -10.56 11.39 -6.64
CA ASP A 35 -11.98 11.78 -6.62
C ASP A 35 -12.77 11.19 -7.79
N ASN A 36 -12.08 10.78 -8.85
CA ASN A 36 -12.66 10.25 -10.08
C ASN A 36 -12.36 8.77 -10.33
N LEU A 37 -11.84 8.05 -9.34
CA LEU A 37 -11.57 6.61 -9.50
C LEU A 37 -12.88 5.83 -9.67
N PRO A 38 -12.96 4.91 -10.64
CA PRO A 38 -14.09 4.02 -10.77
C PRO A 38 -14.13 3.00 -9.62
N GLU A 39 -15.33 2.48 -9.35
CA GLU A 39 -15.51 1.37 -8.41
C GLU A 39 -14.67 0.15 -8.82
N ASP A 40 -14.04 -0.51 -7.86
CA ASP A 40 -13.25 -1.71 -8.12
C ASP A 40 -14.13 -2.91 -8.42
N THR A 41 -14.24 -3.26 -9.68
CA THR A 41 -15.02 -4.42 -10.14
C THR A 41 -14.33 -5.76 -9.90
N TYR A 42 -13.03 -5.76 -9.58
CA TYR A 42 -12.29 -6.98 -9.26
C TYR A 42 -12.60 -7.50 -7.85
N ALA A 43 -12.82 -6.58 -6.91
CA ALA A 43 -13.12 -6.91 -5.53
C ALA A 43 -14.26 -6.01 -4.98
N PRO A 44 -15.50 -6.15 -5.49
CA PRO A 44 -16.59 -5.21 -5.22
C PRO A 44 -17.05 -5.17 -3.76
N ASN A 45 -16.73 -6.21 -2.97
CA ASN A 45 -17.14 -6.30 -1.56
C ASN A 45 -16.11 -5.69 -0.59
N LEU A 46 -15.03 -5.09 -1.09
CA LEU A 46 -13.98 -4.54 -0.26
C LEU A 46 -14.11 -3.03 -0.01
N ASN A 47 -15.20 -2.39 -0.48
CA ASN A 47 -15.39 -0.94 -0.44
C ASN A 47 -14.17 -0.17 -0.95
N ARG A 48 -13.66 -0.62 -2.09
CA ARG A 48 -12.44 -0.12 -2.71
C ARG A 48 -12.76 0.46 -4.07
N TYR A 49 -12.31 1.71 -4.32
CA TYR A 49 -12.27 2.27 -5.66
C TYR A 49 -10.93 1.92 -6.31
N ARG A 50 -11.01 1.48 -7.51
CA ARG A 50 -9.88 1.19 -8.34
C ARG A 50 -9.63 2.34 -9.27
N ARG A 51 -8.66 2.58 -9.52
CA ARG A 51 -7.46 2.55 -9.95
C ARG A 51 -7.21 2.35 -11.45
N TYR A 52 -6.22 3.00 -11.93
CA TYR A 52 -5.65 2.78 -13.24
C TYR A 52 -4.35 1.98 -13.11
N ASP A 53 -4.27 0.83 -13.81
CA ASP A 53 -3.02 0.08 -13.92
C ASP A 53 -2.29 0.48 -15.17
N ARG A 54 -1.03 0.85 -15.06
CA ARG A 54 -0.16 1.05 -16.20
C ARG A 54 1.15 0.31 -15.97
N ALA A 55 1.47 -0.60 -16.89
CA ALA A 55 2.76 -1.24 -16.94
C ALA A 55 3.63 -0.56 -17.99
N ILE A 56 4.88 -0.26 -17.65
CA ILE A 56 5.92 0.15 -18.58
C ILE A 56 6.88 -1.03 -18.72
N ILE A 57 6.96 -1.60 -19.91
CA ILE A 57 7.87 -2.72 -20.18
C ILE A 57 9.25 -2.14 -20.48
N LEU A 58 10.11 -2.19 -19.47
CA LEU A 58 11.55 -2.02 -19.54
C LEU A 58 12.18 -3.36 -19.09
N PRO A 59 13.52 -3.44 -18.89
CA PRO A 59 14.11 -4.59 -18.18
C PRO A 59 13.51 -4.80 -16.77
N ILE A 60 12.74 -3.85 -16.29
CA ILE A 60 11.97 -3.88 -15.05
C ILE A 60 10.51 -3.58 -15.40
N HIS A 61 9.61 -4.44 -14.98
CA HIS A 61 8.18 -4.17 -14.96
C HIS A 61 7.86 -3.29 -13.74
N VAL A 62 7.09 -2.23 -13.95
CA VAL A 62 6.64 -1.34 -12.87
C VAL A 62 5.12 -1.32 -12.89
N GLY A 63 4.51 -1.86 -11.84
CA GLY A 63 3.08 -1.72 -11.59
C GLY A 63 2.82 -0.44 -10.77
N VAL A 64 1.78 0.29 -11.11
CA VAL A 64 1.32 1.47 -10.34
C VAL A 64 -0.17 1.35 -10.10
N HIS A 65 -0.56 1.32 -8.83
CA HIS A 65 -1.93 1.12 -8.41
C HIS A 65 -2.41 2.29 -7.55
N PHE A 66 -3.52 2.90 -7.93
CA PHE A 66 -4.18 3.94 -7.15
C PHE A 66 -5.32 3.28 -6.38
N VAL A 67 -5.23 3.23 -5.07
CA VAL A 67 -6.23 2.56 -4.21
C VAL A 67 -6.87 3.58 -3.29
N LYS A 68 -8.18 3.75 -3.41
CA LYS A 68 -8.99 4.56 -2.50
C LYS A 68 -9.93 3.65 -1.73
N LEU A 69 -9.77 3.63 -0.42
CA LEU A 69 -10.69 3.01 0.53
C LEU A 69 -11.64 4.08 1.05
N TYR A 70 -12.92 3.74 1.19
CA TYR A 70 -13.87 4.63 1.82
C TYR A 70 -14.85 3.86 2.68
N VAL A 71 -15.31 4.50 3.77
CA VAL A 71 -16.23 3.92 4.73
C VAL A 71 -17.31 4.94 5.07
N GLU A 72 -18.56 4.63 4.74
CA GLU A 72 -19.70 5.52 4.96
C GLU A 72 -20.38 5.26 6.30
N ASN A 73 -20.53 4.01 6.69
CA ASN A 73 -21.29 3.61 7.87
C ASN A 73 -20.36 3.09 8.97
N ASP A 74 -20.78 3.24 10.22
CA ASP A 74 -19.97 2.92 11.40
C ASP A 74 -19.62 1.43 11.56
N ASN A 75 -20.30 0.53 10.85
CA ASN A 75 -20.05 -0.92 10.91
C ASN A 75 -19.35 -1.45 9.63
N ASP A 76 -19.07 -0.60 8.68
CA ASP A 76 -18.42 -0.98 7.44
C ASP A 76 -16.90 -1.03 7.63
N LYS A 77 -16.27 -1.91 6.84
CA LYS A 77 -14.81 -2.00 6.73
C LYS A 77 -14.41 -1.95 5.26
N ALA A 78 -13.27 -1.33 4.98
CA ALA A 78 -12.66 -1.35 3.66
C ALA A 78 -11.26 -1.95 3.73
N PHE A 79 -10.91 -2.76 2.72
CA PHE A 79 -9.69 -3.56 2.67
C PHE A 79 -8.86 -3.20 1.45
N SER A 80 -7.57 -2.98 1.63
CA SER A 80 -6.63 -2.72 0.53
C SER A 80 -5.91 -3.98 0.04
N SER A 81 -5.82 -5.00 0.89
CA SER A 81 -5.08 -6.25 0.66
C SER A 81 -5.79 -7.43 1.32
N PRO A 82 -5.28 -8.66 1.21
CA PRO A 82 -5.77 -9.77 1.99
C PRO A 82 -5.77 -9.46 3.50
N ASP A 83 -6.77 -9.95 4.23
CA ASP A 83 -6.88 -9.75 5.69
C ASP A 83 -5.96 -10.72 6.47
N CYS A 84 -4.73 -10.82 6.02
CA CYS A 84 -3.65 -11.60 6.65
C CYS A 84 -2.29 -11.06 6.18
N LEU A 85 -1.24 -11.41 6.91
CA LEU A 85 0.14 -11.26 6.47
C LEU A 85 0.32 -12.01 5.14
N HIS A 86 0.95 -11.39 4.16
CA HIS A 86 1.12 -11.97 2.82
C HIS A 86 2.42 -11.48 2.18
N GLN A 87 2.76 -12.13 1.09
CA GLN A 87 3.80 -11.74 0.15
C GLN A 87 3.12 -11.53 -1.21
N ASP A 88 3.49 -10.46 -1.93
CA ASP A 88 2.87 -10.12 -3.22
C ASP A 88 3.45 -10.95 -4.37
N GLY A 89 4.68 -11.45 -4.20
CA GLY A 89 5.42 -12.17 -5.22
C GLY A 89 6.30 -11.28 -6.10
N GLU A 90 6.15 -9.96 -6.02
CA GLU A 90 7.05 -8.98 -6.63
C GLU A 90 8.23 -8.71 -5.70
N PRO A 91 9.48 -8.59 -6.23
CA PRO A 91 10.65 -8.36 -5.39
C PRO A 91 10.56 -7.13 -4.49
N PHE A 92 9.93 -6.07 -4.96
CA PHE A 92 9.76 -4.84 -4.20
C PHE A 92 8.37 -4.27 -4.37
N THR A 93 7.71 -3.93 -3.26
CA THR A 93 6.45 -3.20 -3.21
C THR A 93 6.59 -1.97 -2.32
N PHE A 94 6.09 -0.83 -2.78
CA PHE A 94 6.09 0.44 -2.05
C PHE A 94 4.66 0.95 -1.89
N ALA A 95 4.36 1.51 -0.72
CA ALA A 95 3.10 2.18 -0.44
C ALA A 95 3.34 3.63 -0.07
N HIS A 96 2.62 4.54 -0.73
CA HIS A 96 2.70 5.99 -0.53
C HIS A 96 1.32 6.51 -0.13
N LEU A 97 1.21 7.09 1.07
CA LEU A 97 -0.06 7.67 1.52
C LEU A 97 -0.36 8.95 0.74
N VAL A 98 -1.58 9.07 0.23
CA VAL A 98 -2.10 10.28 -0.43
C VAL A 98 -3.05 11.02 0.49
N GLU A 99 -3.99 10.29 1.11
CA GLU A 99 -4.99 10.84 2.00
C GLU A 99 -5.31 9.88 3.14
N ARG A 100 -5.52 10.43 4.33
CA ARG A 100 -6.08 9.75 5.49
C ARG A 100 -7.00 10.73 6.22
N SER A 101 -8.30 10.50 6.16
CA SER A 101 -9.30 11.39 6.74
C SER A 101 -10.42 10.59 7.37
N ASN A 102 -10.76 10.88 8.62
CA ASN A 102 -11.85 10.27 9.38
C ASN A 102 -11.87 8.72 9.32
N VAL A 103 -10.71 8.09 9.46
CA VAL A 103 -10.57 6.62 9.53
C VAL A 103 -9.78 6.19 10.74
N ILE A 104 -10.12 5.03 11.28
CA ILE A 104 -9.31 4.23 12.20
C ILE A 104 -8.87 2.96 11.51
N GLY A 105 -7.83 2.29 12.02
CA GLY A 105 -7.20 1.16 11.32
C GLY A 105 -6.27 1.60 10.20
N GLY A 106 -5.98 0.74 9.24
CA GLY A 106 -4.92 0.98 8.26
C GLY A 106 -3.53 0.89 8.87
N THR A 107 -3.42 0.18 10.00
CA THR A 107 -2.17 -0.13 10.68
C THR A 107 -1.40 -1.16 9.87
N ASN A 108 -0.13 -0.89 9.62
CA ASN A 108 0.75 -1.79 8.88
C ASN A 108 1.51 -2.69 9.85
N ALA A 109 1.75 -3.92 9.45
CA ALA A 109 2.61 -4.86 10.16
C ALA A 109 3.60 -5.50 9.19
N ILE A 110 4.85 -5.64 9.64
CA ILE A 110 5.91 -6.36 8.95
C ILE A 110 6.30 -7.53 9.84
N ALA A 111 6.39 -8.72 9.27
CA ALA A 111 6.74 -9.95 9.98
C ALA A 111 7.70 -10.81 9.14
N ILE A 112 8.21 -11.88 9.74
CA ILE A 112 9.02 -12.86 9.03
C ILE A 112 8.22 -13.52 7.88
N PRO A 113 8.87 -14.02 6.81
CA PRO A 113 8.17 -14.62 5.66
C PRO A 113 7.23 -15.76 6.04
N ASN A 114 7.63 -16.58 7.01
CA ASN A 114 6.86 -17.76 7.44
C ASN A 114 5.54 -17.41 8.17
N ALA A 115 5.33 -16.14 8.52
CA ALA A 115 4.08 -15.67 9.12
C ALA A 115 2.98 -15.42 8.07
N ALA A 116 3.32 -15.52 6.76
CA ALA A 116 2.34 -15.35 5.69
C ALA A 116 1.16 -16.33 5.84
N GLY A 117 -0.06 -15.83 5.69
CA GLY A 117 -1.33 -16.54 5.90
C GLY A 117 -1.92 -16.36 7.30
N SER A 118 -1.17 -15.83 8.27
CA SER A 118 -1.64 -15.57 9.64
C SER A 118 -2.01 -14.08 9.80
N LYS A 119 -2.76 -13.77 10.86
CA LYS A 119 -2.95 -12.37 11.28
C LYS A 119 -1.83 -11.95 12.23
N PRO A 120 -1.48 -10.65 12.30
CA PRO A 120 -0.44 -10.18 13.22
C PRO A 120 -0.70 -10.53 14.70
N GLU A 121 -1.95 -10.60 15.12
CA GLU A 121 -2.36 -10.96 16.47
C GLU A 121 -2.25 -12.47 16.78
N ASP A 122 -2.10 -13.31 15.75
CA ASP A 122 -2.07 -14.78 15.87
C ASP A 122 -0.64 -15.35 15.80
N ILE A 123 0.38 -14.51 15.61
CA ILE A 123 1.80 -14.93 15.54
C ILE A 123 2.56 -14.62 16.83
N ASP A 124 3.73 -15.24 17.01
CA ASP A 124 4.62 -14.92 18.12
C ASP A 124 5.18 -13.48 17.98
N GLU A 125 5.28 -12.76 19.10
CA GLU A 125 5.85 -11.40 19.11
C GLU A 125 7.26 -11.32 18.50
N ASN A 126 8.05 -12.39 18.60
CA ASN A 126 9.39 -12.45 18.03
C ASN A 126 9.39 -12.57 16.49
N ASP A 127 8.28 -12.99 15.91
CA ASP A 127 8.10 -13.10 14.46
C ASP A 127 7.60 -11.77 13.85
N LEU A 128 7.12 -10.85 14.69
CA LEU A 128 6.69 -9.51 14.31
C LEU A 128 7.88 -8.56 14.33
N ILE A 129 8.17 -7.94 13.19
CA ILE A 129 9.35 -7.06 13.02
C ILE A 129 9.00 -5.62 13.37
N GLU A 130 7.90 -5.10 12.82
CA GLU A 130 7.43 -3.74 13.10
C GLU A 130 5.92 -3.62 12.91
N VAL A 131 5.29 -2.76 13.73
CA VAL A 131 3.91 -2.28 13.58
C VAL A 131 3.91 -0.77 13.55
N PHE A 132 3.28 -0.16 12.55
CA PHE A 132 3.28 1.29 12.38
C PHE A 132 2.08 1.77 11.58
N GLU A 133 1.84 3.08 11.62
CA GLU A 133 0.92 3.77 10.73
C GLU A 133 1.67 4.77 9.84
N ILE A 134 1.15 5.01 8.65
CA ILE A 134 1.48 6.16 7.82
C ILE A 134 0.30 7.11 7.92
N GLU A 135 0.55 8.36 8.33
CA GLU A 135 -0.49 9.30 8.73
C GLU A 135 -0.52 10.56 7.87
N LYS A 136 0.63 10.98 7.37
CA LYS A 136 0.76 12.22 6.60
C LYS A 136 0.94 11.94 5.11
N PRO A 137 0.46 12.84 4.25
CA PRO A 137 0.70 12.74 2.82
C PRO A 137 2.17 12.48 2.50
N LEU A 138 2.40 11.51 1.60
CA LEU A 138 3.70 11.02 1.15
C LEU A 138 4.59 10.36 2.23
N GLU A 139 4.10 10.15 3.46
CA GLU A 139 4.69 9.11 4.31
C GLU A 139 4.53 7.77 3.60
N SER A 140 5.60 7.00 3.60
CA SER A 140 5.74 5.84 2.71
C SER A 140 6.52 4.73 3.39
N TYR A 141 6.29 3.51 2.94
CA TYR A 141 7.17 2.40 3.25
C TYR A 141 7.36 1.52 2.02
N GLY A 142 8.42 0.73 2.03
CA GLY A 142 8.66 -0.28 1.02
C GLY A 142 9.09 -1.59 1.67
N VAL A 143 8.79 -2.70 1.02
CA VAL A 143 9.20 -4.03 1.43
C VAL A 143 10.07 -4.68 0.33
N TYR A 144 11.04 -5.48 0.77
CA TYR A 144 11.66 -6.49 -0.06
C TYR A 144 10.96 -7.81 0.22
N ASP A 145 9.98 -8.11 -0.60
CA ASP A 145 8.98 -9.17 -0.39
C ASP A 145 9.58 -10.55 -0.07
N PRO A 146 10.70 -11.00 -0.69
CA PRO A 146 11.32 -12.27 -0.33
C PRO A 146 11.84 -12.38 1.13
N SER A 147 12.03 -11.24 1.81
CA SER A 147 12.61 -11.22 3.17
C SER A 147 11.61 -10.98 4.29
N VAL A 148 10.37 -10.60 3.95
CA VAL A 148 9.32 -10.31 4.93
C VAL A 148 7.95 -10.75 4.42
N SER A 149 6.98 -10.87 5.32
CA SER A 149 5.57 -10.77 5.01
C SER A 149 5.03 -9.43 5.52
N HIS A 150 4.00 -8.92 4.90
CA HIS A 150 3.43 -7.62 5.26
C HIS A 150 1.90 -7.67 5.31
N TYR A 151 1.33 -6.72 6.04
CA TYR A 151 -0.11 -6.61 6.27
C TYR A 151 -0.52 -5.16 6.44
N VAL A 152 -1.71 -4.83 6.04
CA VAL A 152 -2.39 -3.61 6.43
C VAL A 152 -3.80 -3.94 6.93
N SER A 153 -4.12 -3.50 8.15
CA SER A 153 -5.44 -3.74 8.72
C SER A 153 -6.53 -3.02 7.93
N PRO A 154 -7.76 -3.53 7.92
CA PRO A 154 -8.88 -2.82 7.33
C PRO A 154 -9.05 -1.44 7.97
N VAL A 155 -9.61 -0.52 7.22
CA VAL A 155 -10.05 0.78 7.74
C VAL A 155 -11.53 0.75 8.10
N GLU A 156 -11.85 1.42 9.20
CA GLU A 156 -13.20 1.67 9.69
C GLU A 156 -13.42 3.18 9.76
N LYS A 157 -14.68 3.61 9.85
CA LYS A 157 -15.03 5.02 9.96
C LYS A 157 -14.56 5.57 11.30
N GLY A 158 -14.01 6.77 11.29
CA GLY A 158 -13.72 7.54 12.48
C GLY A 158 -14.98 8.14 13.14
N SER A 159 -14.76 9.02 14.10
CA SER A 159 -15.86 9.57 14.93
C SER A 159 -16.62 10.75 14.31
N GLU A 160 -16.15 11.26 13.16
CA GLU A 160 -16.82 12.41 12.52
C GLU A 160 -18.02 11.95 11.66
N ASN A 161 -18.94 12.89 11.39
CA ASN A 161 -20.16 12.60 10.62
C ASN A 161 -19.95 12.51 9.10
N ASN A 162 -18.72 12.69 8.63
CA ASN A 162 -18.33 12.57 7.22
C ASN A 162 -17.80 11.17 6.90
N ILE A 163 -17.64 10.89 5.61
CA ILE A 163 -17.07 9.64 5.10
C ILE A 163 -15.61 9.49 5.57
N GLY A 164 -15.25 8.27 5.96
CA GLY A 164 -13.86 7.90 6.19
C GLY A 164 -13.15 7.58 4.87
N VAL A 165 -11.95 8.14 4.64
CA VAL A 165 -11.18 7.93 3.40
C VAL A 165 -9.71 7.61 3.73
N ARG A 166 -9.17 6.59 3.05
CA ARG A 166 -7.73 6.33 2.98
C ARG A 166 -7.32 6.03 1.55
N SER A 167 -6.46 6.85 0.98
CA SER A 167 -5.96 6.72 -0.38
C SER A 167 -4.46 6.46 -0.39
N VAL A 168 -4.01 5.48 -1.17
CA VAL A 168 -2.60 5.14 -1.32
C VAL A 168 -2.25 4.91 -2.79
N ILE A 169 -1.01 5.19 -3.16
CA ILE A 169 -0.39 4.71 -4.38
C ILE A 169 0.49 3.53 -4.00
N LEU A 170 0.28 2.38 -4.64
CA LEU A 170 1.17 1.23 -4.53
C LEU A 170 2.02 1.18 -5.79
N ILE A 171 3.32 0.94 -5.63
CA ILE A 171 4.26 0.77 -6.74
C ILE A 171 5.02 -0.53 -6.51
N ASP A 172 4.91 -1.47 -7.43
CA ASP A 172 5.68 -2.69 -7.43
C ASP A 172 6.73 -2.71 -8.55
N TYR A 173 7.79 -3.43 -8.30
CA TYR A 173 8.90 -3.59 -9.25
C TYR A 173 9.21 -5.07 -9.41
N GLN A 174 9.15 -5.53 -10.65
CA GLN A 174 9.42 -6.91 -11.01
C GLN A 174 10.42 -7.00 -12.17
N GLN A 175 11.27 -8.01 -12.15
CA GLN A 175 12.14 -8.31 -13.28
C GLN A 175 11.28 -8.82 -14.46
N THR A 176 11.48 -8.22 -15.64
CA THR A 176 10.86 -8.74 -16.86
C THR A 176 11.55 -10.04 -17.24
N VAL A 177 10.81 -11.13 -17.22
CA VAL A 177 11.30 -12.41 -17.76
C VAL A 177 11.05 -12.39 -19.26
N VAL A 178 12.12 -12.36 -20.04
CA VAL A 178 12.02 -12.62 -21.49
C VAL A 178 11.93 -14.14 -21.64
N ALA A 179 10.76 -14.65 -21.99
CA ALA A 179 10.62 -16.04 -22.38
C ALA A 179 11.32 -16.22 -23.75
N ASP A 180 12.31 -17.09 -23.81
CA ASP A 180 12.81 -17.59 -25.09
C ASP A 180 11.65 -18.35 -25.75
N VAL A 181 11.12 -17.78 -26.81
CA VAL A 181 10.17 -18.49 -27.68
C VAL A 181 11.04 -19.36 -28.58
N ASP A 182 11.12 -20.65 -28.27
CA ASP A 182 11.69 -21.63 -29.19
C ASP A 182 10.89 -21.58 -30.50
N GLU A 183 11.57 -21.28 -31.62
CA GLU A 183 11.01 -21.28 -32.97
C GLU A 183 10.70 -22.72 -33.47
#